data_9313309eaa1c8f75567f69a645d46300
#
_entry.id   9313309eaa1c8f75567f69a645d46300
#
_cell.length_a   1.000
_cell.length_b   1.000
_cell.length_c   1.000
_cell.angle_alpha   90.00
_cell.angle_beta   90.00
_cell.angle_gamma   90.00
#
_symmetry.space_group_name_H-M   'P 1'
#
loop_
_entity.id
_entity.type
_entity.pdbx_description
1 polymer ?
#
loop_
_entity_poly.entity_id
_entity_poly.type
_entity_poly.pdbx_seq_one_letter_code
_entity_poly.pdbx_strand_id
1 'polypeptide(L)'
;MNRIDLCVSGDINIASRVKALSISRFGVPFDGNVRKDLIYRLRTAPSRAINYPYLIVSDNISQPADVLMVRDFNKVKDQLKKKIKKGTGLELTVNAARKMDSGSVGRWFNSLSELNALCHSSRCQFILSSGARSENEMISGPCFDAILKTVGIEPQSHWRSMGEWVEEKLLRNVSYA
;
A
#
# COMPACT_ATOMS: atom_id res chain seq x y z
N MET A 1 10.18 -8.70 -12.23
CA MET A 1 9.68 -7.46 -11.57
C MET A 1 8.98 -7.87 -10.29
N ASN A 2 9.42 -7.36 -9.13
CA ASN A 2 8.80 -7.68 -7.83
C ASN A 2 7.67 -6.72 -7.56
N ARG A 3 6.43 -7.16 -7.78
CA ARG A 3 5.22 -6.39 -7.47
C ARG A 3 4.72 -6.73 -6.09
N ILE A 4 4.25 -5.73 -5.35
CA ILE A 4 3.82 -5.88 -3.96
C ILE A 4 2.41 -5.30 -3.81
N ASP A 5 1.47 -6.10 -3.32
CA ASP A 5 0.13 -5.64 -2.93
C ASP A 5 0.06 -5.57 -1.41
N LEU A 6 0.16 -4.36 -0.85
CA LEU A 6 0.23 -4.16 0.60
C LEU A 6 -1.12 -4.20 1.31
N CYS A 7 -2.24 -4.36 0.62
CA CYS A 7 -3.56 -4.31 1.27
C CYS A 7 -4.50 -5.41 0.76
N VAL A 8 -4.40 -6.58 1.38
CA VAL A 8 -5.27 -7.73 1.10
C VAL A 8 -5.87 -8.24 2.41
N SER A 9 -7.13 -8.70 2.41
CA SER A 9 -7.75 -9.31 3.58
C SER A 9 -7.07 -10.63 3.97
N GLY A 10 -6.98 -10.90 5.28
CA GLY A 10 -6.33 -12.09 5.82
C GLY A 10 -6.99 -13.42 5.45
N ASP A 11 -8.30 -13.42 5.15
CA ASP A 11 -9.08 -14.62 4.85
C ASP A 11 -8.88 -15.17 3.43
N ILE A 12 -8.11 -14.46 2.59
CA ILE A 12 -7.85 -14.86 1.21
C ILE A 12 -6.77 -15.94 1.15
N ASN A 13 -7.02 -17.03 0.42
CA ASN A 13 -5.99 -18.03 0.15
C ASN A 13 -4.94 -17.49 -0.84
N ILE A 14 -4.00 -16.70 -0.31
CA ILE A 14 -2.98 -15.99 -1.09
C ILE A 14 -2.02 -16.97 -1.79
N ALA A 15 -1.66 -18.09 -1.14
CA ALA A 15 -0.65 -19.01 -1.63
C ALA A 15 -1.00 -19.57 -3.04
N SER A 16 -2.27 -19.84 -3.30
CA SER A 16 -2.74 -20.33 -4.61
C SER A 16 -2.72 -19.24 -5.70
N ARG A 17 -2.65 -17.97 -5.33
CA ARG A 17 -2.81 -16.82 -6.24
C ARG A 17 -1.51 -16.10 -6.61
N VAL A 18 -0.46 -16.25 -5.83
CA VAL A 18 0.83 -15.55 -6.05
C VAL A 18 1.32 -15.66 -7.50
N LYS A 19 1.41 -16.87 -8.03
CA LYS A 19 1.89 -17.08 -9.41
C LYS A 19 0.91 -16.55 -10.46
N ALA A 20 -0.39 -16.82 -10.28
CA ALA A 20 -1.43 -16.43 -11.24
C ALA A 20 -1.56 -14.90 -11.35
N LEU A 21 -1.36 -14.18 -10.26
CA LEU A 21 -1.48 -12.71 -10.23
C LEU A 21 -0.18 -11.98 -10.57
N SER A 22 0.95 -12.67 -10.66
CA SER A 22 2.27 -12.04 -10.85
C SER A 22 2.58 -10.98 -9.77
N ILE A 23 2.18 -11.25 -8.54
CA ILE A 23 2.48 -10.47 -7.33
C ILE A 23 3.48 -11.27 -6.50
N SER A 24 4.53 -10.65 -6.02
CA SER A 24 5.61 -11.32 -5.29
C SER A 24 5.38 -11.38 -3.78
N ARG A 25 4.74 -10.35 -3.21
CA ARG A 25 4.48 -10.25 -1.77
C ARG A 25 3.14 -9.57 -1.50
N PHE A 26 2.52 -9.95 -0.38
CA PHE A 26 1.24 -9.39 0.05
C PHE A 26 1.33 -8.83 1.47
N GLY A 27 0.66 -7.69 1.69
CA GLY A 27 0.42 -7.13 3.00
C GLY A 27 -0.96 -7.54 3.52
N VAL A 28 -1.02 -8.17 4.70
CA VAL A 28 -2.25 -8.68 5.31
C VAL A 28 -2.38 -8.23 6.77
N PRO A 29 -3.59 -8.11 7.32
CA PRO A 29 -3.77 -7.98 8.75
C PRO A 29 -3.15 -9.18 9.48
N PHE A 30 -2.61 -8.98 10.67
CA PHE A 30 -2.10 -10.08 11.48
C PHE A 30 -3.25 -10.86 12.11
N ASP A 31 -3.28 -12.18 11.87
CA ASP A 31 -4.31 -13.12 12.33
C ASP A 31 -3.82 -14.11 13.41
N GLY A 32 -2.60 -13.91 13.92
CA GLY A 32 -1.99 -14.81 14.89
C GLY A 32 -1.07 -15.89 14.26
N ASN A 33 -1.19 -16.16 12.97
CA ASN A 33 -0.38 -17.15 12.26
C ASN A 33 0.71 -16.46 11.43
N VAL A 34 1.97 -16.81 11.68
CA VAL A 34 3.12 -16.24 10.96
C VAL A 34 3.46 -17.05 9.72
N ARG A 35 3.47 -16.42 8.55
CA ARG A 35 3.93 -16.95 7.26
C ARG A 35 5.05 -16.06 6.72
N LYS A 36 6.14 -16.66 6.26
CA LYS A 36 7.38 -15.97 5.86
C LYS A 36 7.24 -15.12 4.59
N ASP A 37 6.25 -15.41 3.76
CA ASP A 37 5.96 -14.77 2.47
C ASP A 37 5.05 -13.54 2.59
N LEU A 38 4.57 -13.22 3.79
CA LEU A 38 3.65 -12.12 4.04
C LEU A 38 4.31 -10.96 4.79
N ILE A 39 3.72 -9.78 4.61
CA ILE A 39 4.00 -8.57 5.38
C ILE A 39 2.77 -8.30 6.25
N TYR A 40 2.94 -8.20 7.56
CA TYR A 40 1.81 -7.98 8.47
C TYR A 40 1.52 -6.49 8.65
N ARG A 41 0.24 -6.14 8.63
CA ARG A 41 -0.25 -4.77 8.82
C ARG A 41 -0.81 -4.62 10.23
N LEU A 42 -0.13 -3.84 11.06
CA LEU A 42 -0.53 -3.58 12.43
C LEU A 42 -1.10 -2.17 12.58
N ARG A 43 -2.13 -2.00 13.38
CA ARG A 43 -2.72 -0.68 13.68
C ARG A 43 -1.95 0.09 14.75
N THR A 44 -1.21 -0.62 15.58
CA THR A 44 -0.41 -0.07 16.66
C THR A 44 0.95 -0.76 16.70
N ALA A 45 1.96 -0.05 17.18
CA ALA A 45 3.26 -0.67 17.43
C ALA A 45 3.10 -1.78 18.49
N PRO A 46 3.74 -2.95 18.29
CA PRO A 46 3.70 -4.01 19.25
C PRO A 46 4.40 -3.60 20.55
N SER A 47 3.84 -4.02 21.70
CA SER A 47 4.43 -3.75 23.02
C SER A 47 5.63 -4.64 23.33
N ARG A 48 5.85 -5.69 22.57
CA ARG A 48 6.98 -6.62 22.69
C ARG A 48 7.63 -6.81 21.33
N ALA A 49 8.90 -7.16 21.34
CA ALA A 49 9.63 -7.52 20.15
C ALA A 49 8.94 -8.67 19.40
N ILE A 50 8.78 -8.54 18.10
CA ILE A 50 8.22 -9.56 17.22
C ILE A 50 9.20 -9.87 16.10
N ASN A 51 9.29 -11.15 15.71
CA ASN A 51 10.26 -11.68 14.77
C ASN A 51 9.66 -11.98 13.38
N TYR A 52 8.63 -11.27 12.99
CA TYR A 52 8.04 -11.35 11.66
C TYR A 52 7.94 -9.97 10.99
N PRO A 53 7.95 -9.88 9.65
CA PRO A 53 7.94 -8.61 8.94
C PRO A 53 6.58 -7.91 9.10
N TYR A 54 6.58 -6.66 9.58
CA TYR A 54 5.36 -5.88 9.74
C TYR A 54 5.53 -4.41 9.37
N LEU A 55 4.41 -3.76 9.07
CA LEU A 55 4.28 -2.32 8.86
C LEU A 55 3.18 -1.77 9.78
N ILE A 56 3.43 -0.62 10.38
CA ILE A 56 2.40 0.10 11.14
C ILE A 56 1.55 0.89 10.15
N VAL A 57 0.23 0.69 10.18
CA VAL A 57 -0.71 1.34 9.27
C VAL A 57 -1.75 2.16 10.03
N SER A 58 -2.08 3.35 9.52
CA SER A 58 -3.11 4.21 10.10
C SER A 58 -3.94 4.87 9.01
N ASP A 59 -5.17 5.25 9.33
CA ASP A 59 -6.00 6.19 8.56
C ASP A 59 -6.07 7.58 9.20
N ASN A 60 -5.37 7.78 10.32
CA ASN A 60 -5.25 9.06 11.00
C ASN A 60 -3.90 9.72 10.71
N ILE A 61 -3.93 10.87 10.01
CA ILE A 61 -2.73 11.64 9.62
C ILE A 61 -1.88 12.09 10.81
N SER A 62 -2.47 12.22 11.99
CA SER A 62 -1.77 12.69 13.18
C SER A 62 -1.06 11.56 13.95
N GLN A 63 -1.30 10.30 13.60
CA GLN A 63 -0.65 9.16 14.21
C GLN A 63 0.63 8.77 13.46
N PRO A 64 1.72 8.44 14.16
CA PRO A 64 2.91 7.91 13.52
C PRO A 64 2.60 6.53 12.92
N ALA A 65 2.88 6.37 11.63
CA ALA A 65 2.67 5.13 10.90
C ALA A 65 3.70 5.00 9.75
N ASP A 66 3.99 3.78 9.34
CA ASP A 66 4.76 3.51 8.14
C ASP A 66 3.92 3.76 6.90
N VAL A 67 2.65 3.34 6.95
CA VAL A 67 1.67 3.51 5.87
C VAL A 67 0.46 4.30 6.37
N LEU A 68 0.15 5.39 5.68
CA LEU A 68 -1.08 6.14 5.86
C LEU A 68 -2.07 5.78 4.76
N MET A 69 -3.20 5.19 5.13
CA MET A 69 -4.28 4.85 4.20
C MET A 69 -5.10 6.10 3.87
N VAL A 70 -5.06 6.51 2.62
CA VAL A 70 -5.79 7.67 2.11
C VAL A 70 -7.12 7.19 1.50
N ARG A 71 -8.23 7.40 2.18
CA ARG A 71 -9.56 6.99 1.69
C ARG A 71 -10.13 7.96 0.65
N ASP A 72 -9.96 9.24 0.88
CA ASP A 72 -10.42 10.33 0.01
C ASP A 72 -9.33 11.41 0.00
N PHE A 73 -8.52 11.39 -1.05
CA PHE A 73 -7.38 12.29 -1.18
C PHE A 73 -7.81 13.77 -1.21
N ASN A 74 -8.91 14.07 -1.90
CA ASN A 74 -9.34 15.45 -2.05
C ASN A 74 -9.72 16.10 -0.72
N LYS A 75 -10.29 15.31 0.21
CA LYS A 75 -10.64 15.80 1.56
C LYS A 75 -9.43 16.03 2.46
N VAL A 76 -8.35 15.28 2.27
CA VAL A 76 -7.20 15.29 3.19
C VAL A 76 -5.95 15.94 2.60
N LYS A 77 -5.96 16.32 1.34
CA LYS A 77 -4.82 16.86 0.58
C LYS A 77 -4.08 17.97 1.32
N ASP A 78 -4.79 18.96 1.85
CA ASP A 78 -4.18 20.11 2.53
C ASP A 78 -3.62 19.73 3.91
N GLN A 79 -4.23 18.79 4.59
CA GLN A 79 -3.70 18.24 5.84
C GLN A 79 -2.44 17.41 5.58
N LEU A 80 -2.43 16.59 4.53
CA LEU A 80 -1.28 15.81 4.10
C LEU A 80 -0.09 16.72 3.81
N LYS A 81 -0.26 17.77 3.01
CA LYS A 81 0.81 18.74 2.72
C LYS A 81 1.46 19.35 3.95
N LYS A 82 0.68 19.57 5.02
CA LYS A 82 1.15 20.20 6.26
C LYS A 82 1.77 19.23 7.26
N LYS A 83 1.29 17.98 7.31
CA LYS A 83 1.57 17.07 8.43
C LYS A 83 2.37 15.82 8.04
N ILE A 84 2.50 15.52 6.75
CA ILE A 84 3.15 14.28 6.33
C ILE A 84 4.64 14.30 6.67
N LYS A 85 5.11 13.18 7.19
CA LYS A 85 6.53 12.98 7.50
C LYS A 85 7.24 12.31 6.35
N LYS A 86 8.46 12.77 6.04
CA LYS A 86 9.35 12.12 5.06
C LYS A 86 9.47 10.61 5.34
N GLY A 87 9.44 9.82 4.29
CA GLY A 87 9.55 8.37 4.37
C GLY A 87 8.26 7.64 4.74
N THR A 88 7.13 8.33 4.94
CA THR A 88 5.82 7.67 5.11
C THR A 88 5.33 7.15 3.77
N GLY A 89 4.71 5.97 3.75
CA GLY A 89 3.96 5.46 2.60
C GLY A 89 2.54 6.04 2.57
N LEU A 90 2.11 6.55 1.43
CA LEU A 90 0.74 7.02 1.21
C LEU A 90 0.01 6.04 0.31
N GLU A 91 -1.00 5.38 0.84
CA GLU A 91 -1.70 4.29 0.18
C GLU A 91 -3.10 4.69 -0.30
N LEU A 92 -3.37 4.47 -1.61
CA LEU A 92 -4.70 4.42 -2.19
C LEU A 92 -5.01 3.00 -2.66
N THR A 93 -6.28 2.58 -2.53
CA THR A 93 -6.69 1.24 -2.93
C THR A 93 -7.58 1.27 -4.17
N VAL A 94 -7.39 0.29 -5.06
CA VAL A 94 -8.22 0.14 -6.27
C VAL A 94 -9.66 -0.25 -5.91
N ASN A 95 -9.85 -1.02 -4.83
CA ASN A 95 -11.19 -1.41 -4.39
C ASN A 95 -12.07 -0.18 -4.02
N ALA A 96 -11.46 0.93 -3.64
CA ALA A 96 -12.19 2.18 -3.44
C ALA A 96 -12.87 2.68 -4.74
N ALA A 97 -12.22 2.50 -5.89
CA ALA A 97 -12.76 2.92 -7.20
C ALA A 97 -13.84 1.98 -7.75
N ARG A 98 -13.84 0.70 -7.37
CA ARG A 98 -14.77 -0.30 -7.91
C ARG A 98 -16.25 -0.01 -7.68
N LYS A 99 -16.57 0.75 -6.64
CA LYS A 99 -17.95 1.10 -6.25
C LYS A 99 -18.34 2.52 -6.67
N MET A 100 -17.50 3.18 -7.44
CA MET A 100 -17.71 4.55 -7.89
C MET A 100 -18.44 4.58 -9.23
N ASP A 101 -19.23 5.63 -9.47
CA ASP A 101 -19.71 5.99 -10.80
C ASP A 101 -18.57 6.43 -11.72
N SER A 102 -18.81 6.50 -13.02
CA SER A 102 -17.78 6.82 -14.04
C SER A 102 -17.08 8.16 -13.79
N GLY A 103 -17.82 9.20 -13.37
CA GLY A 103 -17.24 10.50 -13.07
C GLY A 103 -16.36 10.49 -11.83
N SER A 104 -16.73 9.69 -10.82
CA SER A 104 -15.95 9.49 -9.60
C SER A 104 -14.69 8.66 -9.85
N VAL A 105 -14.74 7.69 -10.75
CA VAL A 105 -13.54 6.93 -11.18
C VAL A 105 -12.52 7.86 -11.83
N GLY A 106 -12.94 8.78 -12.70
CA GLY A 106 -12.04 9.80 -13.28
C GLY A 106 -11.35 10.65 -12.20
N ARG A 107 -12.11 11.10 -11.19
CA ARG A 107 -11.53 11.81 -10.05
C ARG A 107 -10.55 10.97 -9.23
N TRP A 108 -10.82 9.67 -9.10
CA TRP A 108 -9.91 8.75 -8.43
C TRP A 108 -8.58 8.60 -9.19
N PHE A 109 -8.59 8.51 -10.53
CA PHE A 109 -7.37 8.51 -11.33
C PHE A 109 -6.58 9.82 -11.17
N ASN A 110 -7.25 10.97 -11.16
CA ASN A 110 -6.62 12.25 -10.88
C ASN A 110 -5.98 12.27 -9.49
N SER A 111 -6.66 11.71 -8.49
CA SER A 111 -6.14 11.58 -7.13
C SER A 111 -4.87 10.72 -7.05
N LEU A 112 -4.75 9.64 -7.86
CA LEU A 112 -3.53 8.86 -7.95
C LEU A 112 -2.36 9.71 -8.45
N SER A 113 -2.56 10.46 -9.55
CA SER A 113 -1.53 11.32 -10.13
C SER A 113 -1.08 12.42 -9.15
N GLU A 114 -2.03 13.11 -8.53
CA GLU A 114 -1.73 14.17 -7.57
C GLU A 114 -1.08 13.64 -6.27
N LEU A 115 -1.50 12.47 -5.79
CA LEU A 115 -0.89 11.84 -4.63
C LEU A 115 0.55 11.41 -4.93
N ASN A 116 0.80 10.87 -6.12
CA ASN A 116 2.16 10.53 -6.55
C ASN A 116 3.06 11.78 -6.60
N ALA A 117 2.56 12.90 -7.17
CA ALA A 117 3.29 14.17 -7.19
C ALA A 117 3.58 14.70 -5.78
N LEU A 118 2.60 14.58 -4.85
CA LEU A 118 2.79 14.92 -3.44
C LEU A 118 3.85 14.04 -2.79
N CYS A 119 3.80 12.72 -3.01
CA CYS A 119 4.79 11.78 -2.49
C CYS A 119 6.20 12.15 -2.95
N HIS A 120 6.36 12.47 -4.24
CA HIS A 120 7.64 12.86 -4.80
C HIS A 120 8.19 14.14 -4.15
N SER A 121 7.37 15.19 -4.04
CA SER A 121 7.78 16.47 -3.44
C SER A 121 8.06 16.37 -1.94
N SER A 122 7.36 15.49 -1.22
CA SER A 122 7.51 15.30 0.23
C SER A 122 8.47 14.17 0.62
N ARG A 123 9.12 13.53 -0.35
CA ARG A 123 9.99 12.35 -0.13
C ARG A 123 9.27 11.23 0.62
N CYS A 124 8.04 10.96 0.21
CA CYS A 124 7.17 9.88 0.68
C CYS A 124 7.07 8.78 -0.38
N GLN A 125 6.64 7.58 0.00
CA GLN A 125 6.39 6.51 -0.95
C GLN A 125 4.92 6.52 -1.38
N PHE A 126 4.67 6.60 -2.69
CA PHE A 126 3.35 6.33 -3.25
C PHE A 126 3.08 4.83 -3.27
N ILE A 127 1.92 4.40 -2.77
CA ILE A 127 1.51 3.00 -2.68
C ILE A 127 0.15 2.84 -3.34
N LEU A 128 0.09 1.96 -4.33
CA LEU A 128 -1.15 1.50 -4.95
C LEU A 128 -1.37 0.04 -4.56
N SER A 129 -2.47 -0.25 -3.85
CA SER A 129 -2.82 -1.60 -3.39
C SER A 129 -4.21 -2.00 -3.90
N SER A 130 -4.52 -3.29 -3.92
CA SER A 130 -5.85 -3.75 -4.33
C SER A 130 -6.94 -3.33 -3.33
N GLY A 131 -6.67 -3.42 -2.05
CA GLY A 131 -7.69 -3.31 -1.00
C GLY A 131 -8.66 -4.49 -1.03
N ALA A 132 -8.25 -5.64 -1.56
CA ALA A 132 -9.08 -6.80 -1.78
C ALA A 132 -9.59 -7.41 -0.46
N ARG A 133 -10.90 -7.68 -0.39
CA ARG A 133 -11.57 -8.36 0.73
C ARG A 133 -11.94 -9.80 0.40
N SER A 134 -11.88 -10.16 -0.88
CA SER A 134 -12.13 -11.50 -1.39
C SER A 134 -11.20 -11.79 -2.55
N GLU A 135 -11.09 -13.05 -2.95
CA GLU A 135 -10.26 -13.47 -4.08
C GLU A 135 -10.65 -12.77 -5.40
N ASN A 136 -11.94 -12.52 -5.61
CA ASN A 136 -12.45 -11.85 -6.81
C ASN A 136 -12.13 -10.35 -6.86
N GLU A 137 -11.71 -9.76 -5.75
CA GLU A 137 -11.28 -8.37 -5.66
C GLU A 137 -9.77 -8.21 -5.86
N MET A 138 -9.01 -9.30 -5.88
CA MET A 138 -7.58 -9.25 -6.14
C MET A 138 -7.28 -8.77 -7.57
N ILE A 139 -6.16 -8.10 -7.73
CA ILE A 139 -5.73 -7.48 -8.98
C ILE A 139 -4.41 -8.10 -9.40
N SER A 140 -4.30 -8.43 -10.69
CA SER A 140 -3.04 -8.93 -11.23
C SER A 140 -1.98 -7.82 -11.36
N GLY A 141 -0.73 -8.22 -11.33
CA GLY A 141 0.40 -7.31 -11.54
C GLY A 141 0.31 -6.50 -12.86
N PRO A 142 -0.01 -7.12 -14.01
CA PRO A 142 -0.25 -6.39 -15.25
C PRO A 142 -1.38 -5.35 -15.16
N CYS A 143 -2.44 -5.62 -14.38
CA CYS A 143 -3.51 -4.66 -14.17
C CYS A 143 -3.03 -3.45 -13.34
N PHE A 144 -2.24 -3.68 -12.29
CA PHE A 144 -1.58 -2.58 -11.57
C PHE A 144 -0.70 -1.75 -12.49
N ASP A 145 0.11 -2.39 -13.35
CA ASP A 145 0.97 -1.68 -14.30
C ASP A 145 0.16 -0.81 -15.27
N ALA A 146 -0.98 -1.32 -15.74
CA ALA A 146 -1.88 -0.55 -16.61
C ALA A 146 -2.45 0.69 -15.89
N ILE A 147 -2.87 0.55 -14.62
CA ILE A 147 -3.36 1.68 -13.82
C ILE A 147 -2.24 2.72 -13.63
N LEU A 148 -1.03 2.29 -13.26
CA LEU A 148 0.12 3.19 -13.08
C LEU A 148 0.44 3.94 -14.37
N LYS A 149 0.49 3.27 -15.52
CA LYS A 149 0.73 3.89 -16.82
C LYS A 149 -0.34 4.92 -17.18
N THR A 150 -1.61 4.64 -16.89
CA THR A 150 -2.72 5.57 -17.16
C THR A 150 -2.54 6.91 -16.45
N VAL A 151 -1.87 6.93 -15.30
CA VAL A 151 -1.58 8.17 -14.54
C VAL A 151 -0.15 8.68 -14.71
N GLY A 152 0.55 8.19 -15.73
CA GLY A 152 1.90 8.66 -16.09
C GLY A 152 3.01 8.15 -15.17
N ILE A 153 2.77 7.07 -14.42
CA ILE A 153 3.78 6.46 -13.54
C ILE A 153 4.40 5.26 -14.25
N GLU A 154 5.75 5.26 -14.37
CA GLU A 154 6.47 4.13 -14.95
C GLU A 154 6.49 2.94 -13.97
N PRO A 155 5.86 1.78 -14.32
CA PRO A 155 5.69 0.67 -13.40
C PRO A 155 7.00 0.09 -12.86
N GLN A 156 8.03 -0.04 -13.71
CA GLN A 156 9.30 -0.62 -13.30
C GLN A 156 10.00 0.22 -12.22
N SER A 157 9.99 1.54 -12.38
CA SER A 157 10.54 2.48 -11.41
C SER A 157 9.74 2.49 -10.12
N HIS A 158 8.41 2.46 -10.24
CA HIS A 158 7.50 2.41 -9.09
C HIS A 158 7.76 1.16 -8.24
N TRP A 159 7.75 -0.03 -8.84
CA TRP A 159 7.93 -1.28 -8.10
C TRP A 159 9.32 -1.42 -7.49
N ARG A 160 10.36 -0.89 -8.13
CA ARG A 160 11.71 -0.84 -7.56
C ARG A 160 11.73 0.05 -6.31
N SER A 161 11.29 1.29 -6.44
CA SER A 161 11.22 2.25 -5.31
C SER A 161 10.38 1.71 -4.16
N MET A 162 9.24 1.11 -4.46
CA MET A 162 8.37 0.49 -3.45
C MET A 162 9.04 -0.69 -2.75
N GLY A 163 9.76 -1.53 -3.50
CA GLY A 163 10.52 -2.65 -2.92
C GLY A 163 11.61 -2.17 -1.97
N GLU A 164 12.42 -1.20 -2.38
CA GLU A 164 13.47 -0.60 -1.55
C GLU A 164 12.89 0.03 -0.28
N TRP A 165 11.79 0.79 -0.42
CA TRP A 165 11.11 1.40 0.72
C TRP A 165 10.55 0.35 1.70
N VAL A 166 9.91 -0.71 1.20
CA VAL A 166 9.39 -1.81 2.04
C VAL A 166 10.54 -2.45 2.82
N GLU A 167 11.64 -2.82 2.17
CA GLU A 167 12.78 -3.44 2.85
C GLU A 167 13.38 -2.52 3.92
N GLU A 168 13.53 -1.21 3.64
CA GLU A 168 13.98 -0.24 4.65
C GLU A 168 13.08 -0.22 5.89
N LYS A 169 11.74 -0.23 5.69
CA LYS A 169 10.78 -0.23 6.78
C LYS A 169 10.82 -1.52 7.59
N LEU A 170 10.86 -2.65 6.91
CA LEU A 170 10.89 -3.96 7.57
C LEU A 170 12.18 -4.15 8.39
N LEU A 171 13.34 -3.75 7.87
CA LEU A 171 14.61 -3.78 8.61
C LEU A 171 14.55 -2.91 9.87
N ARG A 172 13.95 -1.73 9.80
CA ARG A 172 13.80 -0.84 10.95
C ARG A 172 12.90 -1.47 12.02
N ASN A 173 11.78 -2.06 11.61
CA ASN A 173 10.79 -2.61 12.54
C ASN A 173 11.31 -3.90 13.24
N VAL A 174 12.13 -4.70 12.57
CA VAL A 174 12.74 -5.91 13.13
C VAL A 174 13.98 -5.62 13.99
N SER A 175 14.73 -4.53 13.73
CA SER A 175 15.95 -4.21 14.50
C SER A 175 15.68 -3.69 15.92
N TYR A 176 14.44 -3.45 16.28
CA TYR A 176 14.04 -3.15 17.67
C TYR A 176 13.57 -4.38 18.45
N ALA A 177 13.75 -5.58 17.86
CA ALA A 177 13.45 -6.87 18.47
C ALA A 177 14.79 -7.55 19.04
#